data_bc05b90898ce6412b82efc41c6f56935
#
_entry.id   bc05b90898ce6412b82efc41c6f56935
#
_cell.length_a   1.000
_cell.length_b   1.000
_cell.length_c   1.000
_cell.angle_alpha   90.00
_cell.angle_beta   90.00
_cell.angle_gamma   90.00
#
_symmetry.space_group_name_H-M   'P 1'
#
loop_
_entity.id
_entity.type
_entity.pdbx_description
1 polymer ?
#
loop_
_entity_poly.entity_id
_entity_poly.type
_entity_poly.pdbx_seq_one_letter_code
_entity_poly.pdbx_strand_id
1 'polypeptide(L)'
;MNLEGKLIGNRYEILEKIGNGGMATVYKAQDTVLKRYVAIKVLREEFTTDEEFIRRFNTEAQSAASLAHQNIVSIYDVGMEDNIYYIVMELIQGKTLKEIIDEDGVLPWKWSLNIAIQIASALEVAHKNNIVHRDIKPHNIIITEDGIAKVTDFGIAKAVSNSTITAFGTTIGSVHYFSPEHARGGYTDAKSDLYSLGVVMYEMLTGRVPFDADTPVSIALKHMQEKPVEPIKLNPSIPYSVNKIIMKAMEKDLNLRYQSATEMLKDLNMALKDPDGDFVKTSSNDMAYTQRIETIPESATNQNRNTEENKKDTKKKGKLKQYFEKHPAMKVVLIILLIILIPVIVFFGTQAILNIGRVKDVALPNFVNMTREEAENLAKESKLVLEITEEYNSDVEAGKIAIQDPPYLEGYTVKENSTIKLVLSKGENIRKVPKVTGMTKDEAIQSIETEELKYEVIEEASSKVEAGYVIRQDPDADEELNAGETVKIYVSTGIKQITMEYVIGEKEENAKKTLTELGFEVKVVYEEDMSKDDGTVLKQSID
;
A
#
# COMPACT_ATOMS: atom_id res chain seq x y z
N MET A 1 -20.89 -16.16 3.44
CA MET A 1 -22.02 -15.92 4.37
C MET A 1 -23.06 -15.04 3.68
N ASN A 2 -24.34 -15.45 3.61
CA ASN A 2 -25.43 -14.58 3.16
C ASN A 2 -26.06 -13.93 4.39
N LEU A 3 -26.02 -12.60 4.47
CA LEU A 3 -26.53 -11.83 5.60
C LEU A 3 -27.84 -11.11 5.29
N GLU A 4 -28.37 -11.21 4.07
CA GLU A 4 -29.62 -10.56 3.66
C GLU A 4 -30.79 -11.02 4.53
N GLY A 5 -31.59 -10.08 5.02
CA GLY A 5 -32.70 -10.30 5.95
C GLY A 5 -32.26 -10.47 7.42
N LYS A 6 -30.98 -10.45 7.76
CA LYS A 6 -30.52 -10.52 9.16
C LYS A 6 -30.47 -9.14 9.80
N LEU A 7 -30.73 -9.12 11.11
CA LEU A 7 -30.57 -7.94 11.96
C LEU A 7 -29.21 -8.05 12.66
N ILE A 8 -28.30 -7.11 12.43
CA ILE A 8 -26.96 -7.05 13.05
C ILE A 8 -26.95 -5.95 14.11
N GLY A 9 -26.27 -6.23 15.26
CA GLY A 9 -26.17 -5.30 16.38
C GLY A 9 -27.53 -4.93 16.95
N ASN A 10 -28.55 -5.77 16.81
CA ASN A 10 -29.94 -5.51 17.19
C ASN A 10 -30.49 -4.17 16.63
N ARG A 11 -29.90 -3.64 15.54
CA ARG A 11 -30.23 -2.33 15.01
C ARG A 11 -30.24 -2.24 13.49
N TYR A 12 -29.36 -2.94 12.81
CA TYR A 12 -29.13 -2.78 11.37
C TYR A 12 -29.71 -3.98 10.61
N GLU A 13 -30.81 -3.79 9.91
CA GLU A 13 -31.43 -4.81 9.06
C GLU A 13 -30.74 -4.80 7.69
N ILE A 14 -30.07 -5.90 7.34
CA ILE A 14 -29.36 -6.06 6.06
C ILE A 14 -30.39 -6.28 4.95
N LEU A 15 -30.37 -5.44 3.92
CA LEU A 15 -31.32 -5.46 2.82
C LEU A 15 -30.76 -6.19 1.59
N GLU A 16 -29.62 -5.72 1.08
CA GLU A 16 -29.04 -6.24 -0.15
C GLU A 16 -27.51 -6.04 -0.15
N LYS A 17 -26.81 -6.91 -0.87
CA LYS A 17 -25.38 -6.79 -1.10
C LYS A 17 -25.12 -5.76 -2.21
N ILE A 18 -24.30 -4.73 -1.93
CA ILE A 18 -23.99 -3.65 -2.88
C ILE A 18 -22.52 -3.64 -3.32
N GLY A 19 -21.62 -4.38 -2.66
CA GLY A 19 -20.22 -4.43 -3.05
C GLY A 19 -19.51 -5.69 -2.53
N ASN A 20 -18.43 -6.08 -3.24
CA ASN A 20 -17.60 -7.22 -2.86
C ASN A 20 -16.13 -6.85 -3.03
N GLY A 21 -15.45 -6.57 -1.93
CA GLY A 21 -14.03 -6.30 -1.89
C GLY A 21 -13.19 -7.53 -1.53
N GLY A 22 -11.87 -7.40 -1.57
CA GLY A 22 -10.93 -8.48 -1.26
C GLY A 22 -11.11 -9.02 0.17
N MET A 23 -11.19 -8.16 1.18
CA MET A 23 -11.29 -8.54 2.59
C MET A 23 -12.68 -8.36 3.22
N ALA A 24 -13.59 -7.63 2.58
CA ALA A 24 -14.90 -7.30 3.13
C ALA A 24 -15.98 -7.25 2.05
N THR A 25 -17.21 -7.52 2.48
CA THR A 25 -18.42 -7.38 1.66
C THR A 25 -19.20 -6.17 2.16
N VAL A 26 -19.74 -5.36 1.26
CA VAL A 26 -20.55 -4.18 1.60
C VAL A 26 -22.02 -4.47 1.32
N TYR A 27 -22.85 -4.17 2.30
CA TYR A 27 -24.30 -4.32 2.23
C TYR A 27 -24.99 -2.97 2.42
N LYS A 28 -26.12 -2.78 1.76
CA LYS A 28 -27.10 -1.77 2.13
C LYS A 28 -27.94 -2.30 3.29
N ALA A 29 -28.15 -1.48 4.29
CA ALA A 29 -28.95 -1.84 5.46
C ALA A 29 -29.84 -0.68 5.90
N GLN A 30 -30.87 -1.00 6.70
CA GLN A 30 -31.71 -0.03 7.36
C GLN A 30 -31.34 0.07 8.84
N ASP A 31 -30.96 1.26 9.29
CA ASP A 31 -30.89 1.60 10.72
C ASP A 31 -32.33 1.68 11.26
N THR A 32 -32.75 0.66 11.98
CA THR A 32 -34.13 0.54 12.50
C THR A 32 -34.47 1.57 13.57
N VAL A 33 -33.45 2.13 14.25
CA VAL A 33 -33.59 3.17 15.29
C VAL A 33 -33.77 4.54 14.67
N LEU A 34 -32.81 4.93 13.76
CA LEU A 34 -32.80 6.25 13.13
C LEU A 34 -33.66 6.32 11.85
N LYS A 35 -34.21 5.20 11.39
CA LYS A 35 -35.06 5.09 10.19
C LYS A 35 -34.37 5.62 8.91
N ARG A 36 -33.07 5.36 8.76
CA ARG A 36 -32.29 5.76 7.59
C ARG A 36 -31.58 4.55 6.97
N TYR A 37 -31.22 4.66 5.70
CA TYR A 37 -30.35 3.69 5.05
C TYR A 37 -28.88 3.98 5.36
N VAL A 38 -28.10 2.91 5.50
CA VAL A 38 -26.66 2.94 5.78
C VAL A 38 -25.95 1.89 4.90
N ALA A 39 -24.66 2.05 4.68
CA ALA A 39 -23.81 1.01 4.16
C ALA A 39 -23.14 0.28 5.31
N ILE A 40 -23.08 -1.05 5.25
CA ILE A 40 -22.39 -1.87 6.24
C ILE A 40 -21.29 -2.68 5.55
N LYS A 41 -20.05 -2.40 5.91
CA LYS A 41 -18.87 -3.14 5.47
C LYS A 41 -18.64 -4.27 6.47
N VAL A 42 -18.70 -5.52 6.02
CA VAL A 42 -18.57 -6.72 6.86
C VAL A 42 -17.31 -7.46 6.48
N LEU A 43 -16.45 -7.78 7.45
CA LEU A 43 -15.26 -8.58 7.25
C LEU A 43 -15.66 -9.99 6.77
N ARG A 44 -14.99 -10.51 5.74
CA ARG A 44 -15.29 -11.84 5.21
C ARG A 44 -14.91 -12.92 6.22
N GLU A 45 -15.68 -13.99 6.27
CA GLU A 45 -15.58 -15.08 7.23
C GLU A 45 -14.18 -15.69 7.30
N GLU A 46 -13.51 -15.84 6.15
CA GLU A 46 -12.15 -16.36 6.04
C GLU A 46 -11.07 -15.52 6.76
N PHE A 47 -11.38 -14.26 7.11
CA PHE A 47 -10.46 -13.36 7.82
C PHE A 47 -10.87 -13.11 9.28
N THR A 48 -11.97 -13.69 9.76
CA THR A 48 -12.46 -13.45 11.13
C THR A 48 -11.69 -14.20 12.21
N THR A 49 -10.80 -15.13 11.82
CA THR A 49 -9.89 -15.84 12.73
C THR A 49 -8.48 -15.24 12.72
N ASP A 50 -8.17 -14.31 11.82
CA ASP A 50 -6.88 -13.67 11.70
C ASP A 50 -6.87 -12.33 12.46
N GLU A 51 -6.17 -12.30 13.59
CA GLU A 51 -6.07 -11.13 14.47
C GLU A 51 -5.49 -9.91 13.76
N GLU A 52 -4.61 -10.10 12.77
CA GLU A 52 -4.02 -9.00 12.02
C GLU A 52 -5.06 -8.33 11.11
N PHE A 53 -5.88 -9.13 10.41
CA PHE A 53 -6.99 -8.59 9.60
C PHE A 53 -8.04 -7.90 10.45
N ILE A 54 -8.42 -8.47 11.58
CA ILE A 54 -9.37 -7.86 12.53
C ILE A 54 -8.82 -6.51 13.03
N ARG A 55 -7.56 -6.48 13.45
CA ARG A 55 -6.91 -5.25 13.91
C ARG A 55 -6.87 -4.19 12.82
N ARG A 56 -6.51 -4.56 11.58
CA ARG A 56 -6.50 -3.65 10.43
C ARG A 56 -7.89 -3.08 10.16
N PHE A 57 -8.92 -3.93 10.14
CA PHE A 57 -10.30 -3.54 9.91
C PHE A 57 -10.78 -2.53 10.96
N ASN A 58 -10.51 -2.77 12.24
CA ASN A 58 -10.86 -1.87 13.33
C ASN A 58 -10.06 -0.54 13.28
N THR A 59 -8.77 -0.59 12.95
CA THR A 59 -7.91 0.60 12.84
C THR A 59 -8.37 1.50 11.68
N GLU A 60 -8.74 0.93 10.53
CA GLU A 60 -9.32 1.65 9.41
C GLU A 60 -10.58 2.41 9.84
N ALA A 61 -11.48 1.71 10.54
CA ALA A 61 -12.72 2.30 11.03
C ALA A 61 -12.47 3.45 12.02
N GLN A 62 -11.61 3.26 13.02
CA GLN A 62 -11.30 4.28 14.04
C GLN A 62 -10.69 5.54 13.43
N SER A 63 -9.80 5.37 12.47
CA SER A 63 -9.14 6.50 11.82
C SER A 63 -10.11 7.31 10.96
N ALA A 64 -10.91 6.65 10.15
CA ALA A 64 -11.91 7.31 9.31
C ALA A 64 -13.04 7.94 10.15
N ALA A 65 -13.40 7.35 11.30
CA ALA A 65 -14.43 7.87 12.21
C ALA A 65 -14.06 9.23 12.82
N SER A 66 -12.76 9.56 12.90
CA SER A 66 -12.29 10.87 13.40
C SER A 66 -12.40 11.99 12.38
N LEU A 67 -12.67 11.67 11.10
CA LEU A 67 -12.72 12.63 10.00
C LEU A 67 -14.15 13.03 9.69
N ALA A 68 -14.41 14.35 9.71
CA ALA A 68 -15.69 14.94 9.31
C ALA A 68 -15.46 15.92 8.16
N HIS A 69 -15.83 15.54 6.94
CA HIS A 69 -15.70 16.37 5.74
C HIS A 69 -16.70 15.95 4.67
N GLN A 70 -17.23 16.92 3.89
CA GLN A 70 -18.21 16.63 2.85
C GLN A 70 -17.72 15.67 1.78
N ASN A 71 -16.41 15.60 1.53
CA ASN A 71 -15.79 14.72 0.53
C ASN A 71 -15.16 13.46 1.16
N ILE A 72 -15.51 13.11 2.40
CA ILE A 72 -15.12 11.86 3.07
C ILE A 72 -16.39 11.11 3.44
N VAL A 73 -16.42 9.80 3.22
CA VAL A 73 -17.52 8.94 3.67
C VAL A 73 -17.53 8.88 5.19
N SER A 74 -18.63 9.26 5.82
CA SER A 74 -18.76 9.28 7.28
C SER A 74 -18.93 7.87 7.85
N ILE A 75 -18.18 7.54 8.89
CA ILE A 75 -18.38 6.33 9.69
C ILE A 75 -19.32 6.66 10.84
N TYR A 76 -20.35 5.81 11.04
CA TYR A 76 -21.38 6.01 12.04
C TYR A 76 -21.22 5.11 13.25
N ASP A 77 -20.74 3.87 13.03
CA ASP A 77 -20.65 2.87 14.09
C ASP A 77 -19.66 1.75 13.70
N VAL A 78 -19.17 1.04 14.69
CA VAL A 78 -18.31 -0.15 14.52
C VAL A 78 -18.76 -1.20 15.53
N GLY A 79 -18.92 -2.43 15.09
CA GLY A 79 -19.38 -3.49 15.98
C GLY A 79 -18.87 -4.88 15.65
N MET A 80 -19.13 -5.77 16.60
CA MET A 80 -18.86 -7.20 16.46
C MET A 80 -20.02 -7.97 17.13
N GLU A 81 -20.61 -8.93 16.41
CA GLU A 81 -21.65 -9.83 16.90
C GLU A 81 -21.45 -11.20 16.24
N ASP A 82 -21.45 -12.28 17.04
CA ASP A 82 -21.31 -13.66 16.55
C ASP A 82 -20.15 -13.87 15.57
N ASN A 83 -18.97 -13.30 15.91
CA ASN A 83 -17.77 -13.30 15.06
C ASN A 83 -17.92 -12.54 13.72
N ILE A 84 -18.98 -11.74 13.57
CA ILE A 84 -19.18 -10.85 12.43
C ILE A 84 -18.68 -9.46 12.80
N TYR A 85 -17.54 -9.05 12.22
CA TYR A 85 -17.00 -7.70 12.40
C TYR A 85 -17.58 -6.79 11.32
N TYR A 86 -18.11 -5.63 11.72
CA TYR A 86 -18.76 -4.73 10.79
C TYR A 86 -18.49 -3.25 11.09
N ILE A 87 -18.50 -2.44 10.02
CA ILE A 87 -18.40 -0.97 10.05
C ILE A 87 -19.67 -0.42 9.42
N VAL A 88 -20.38 0.46 10.13
CA VAL A 88 -21.56 1.15 9.63
C VAL A 88 -21.15 2.53 9.14
N MET A 89 -21.50 2.85 7.89
CA MET A 89 -21.08 4.09 7.25
C MET A 89 -22.18 4.71 6.41
N GLU A 90 -21.96 5.92 5.98
CA GLU A 90 -22.80 6.67 5.04
C GLU A 90 -23.05 5.84 3.77
N LEU A 91 -24.31 5.66 3.41
CA LEU A 91 -24.66 5.06 2.12
C LEU A 91 -24.65 6.15 1.05
N ILE A 92 -23.71 6.04 0.12
CA ILE A 92 -23.59 6.96 -1.00
C ILE A 92 -24.34 6.40 -2.22
N GLN A 93 -25.24 7.23 -2.77
CA GLN A 93 -25.89 6.93 -4.06
C GLN A 93 -25.07 7.58 -5.17
N GLY A 94 -24.51 6.76 -6.06
CA GLY A 94 -23.64 7.23 -7.14
C GLY A 94 -22.83 6.09 -7.76
N LYS A 95 -21.92 6.46 -8.65
CA LYS A 95 -20.97 5.55 -9.30
C LYS A 95 -19.55 5.77 -8.76
N THR A 96 -18.74 4.74 -8.78
CA THR A 96 -17.31 4.92 -8.55
C THR A 96 -16.71 5.73 -9.70
N LEU A 97 -15.67 6.50 -9.42
CA LEU A 97 -14.93 7.23 -10.46
C LEU A 97 -14.35 6.27 -11.52
N LYS A 98 -14.05 5.01 -11.12
CA LYS A 98 -13.59 3.98 -12.04
C LYS A 98 -14.67 3.61 -13.06
N GLU A 99 -15.90 3.37 -12.61
CA GLU A 99 -17.04 3.08 -13.49
C GLU A 99 -17.27 4.23 -14.48
N ILE A 100 -17.18 5.49 -14.03
CA ILE A 100 -17.33 6.66 -14.90
C ILE A 100 -16.21 6.72 -15.95
N ILE A 101 -14.94 6.48 -15.55
CA ILE A 101 -13.81 6.45 -16.50
C ILE A 101 -13.97 5.31 -17.52
N ASP A 102 -14.43 4.14 -17.08
CA ASP A 102 -14.60 2.97 -17.96
C ASP A 102 -15.77 3.15 -18.94
N GLU A 103 -16.82 3.89 -18.55
CA GLU A 103 -17.97 4.20 -19.40
C GLU A 103 -17.66 5.34 -20.40
N ASP A 104 -17.08 6.43 -19.92
CA ASP A 104 -16.94 7.67 -20.68
C ASP A 104 -15.56 7.83 -21.32
N GLY A 105 -14.55 7.07 -20.85
CA GLY A 105 -13.16 7.17 -21.31
C GLY A 105 -12.50 8.46 -20.82
N VAL A 106 -12.18 9.37 -21.76
CA VAL A 106 -11.53 10.66 -21.47
C VAL A 106 -12.55 11.65 -20.93
N LEU A 107 -12.34 12.11 -19.70
CA LEU A 107 -13.26 13.03 -19.04
C LEU A 107 -12.91 14.51 -19.34
N PRO A 108 -13.91 15.43 -19.33
CA PRO A 108 -13.67 16.85 -19.54
C PRO A 108 -12.74 17.44 -18.47
N TRP A 109 -11.72 18.21 -18.87
CA TRP A 109 -10.68 18.69 -17.96
C TRP A 109 -11.23 19.55 -16.80
N LYS A 110 -12.25 20.39 -17.02
CA LYS A 110 -12.88 21.20 -15.97
C LYS A 110 -13.56 20.33 -14.92
N TRP A 111 -14.26 19.30 -15.37
CA TRP A 111 -14.92 18.36 -14.48
C TRP A 111 -13.89 17.57 -13.67
N SER A 112 -12.87 17.01 -14.34
CA SER A 112 -11.77 16.26 -13.70
C SER A 112 -11.03 17.11 -12.67
N LEU A 113 -10.80 18.39 -12.99
CA LEU A 113 -10.13 19.31 -12.08
C LEU A 113 -10.99 19.61 -10.83
N ASN A 114 -12.32 19.79 -11.00
CA ASN A 114 -13.23 19.95 -9.86
C ASN A 114 -13.28 18.70 -8.95
N ILE A 115 -13.26 17.49 -9.53
CA ILE A 115 -13.17 16.25 -8.76
C ILE A 115 -11.83 16.18 -8.03
N ALA A 116 -10.72 16.51 -8.69
CA ALA A 116 -9.40 16.53 -8.07
C ALA A 116 -9.33 17.53 -6.88
N ILE A 117 -9.96 18.70 -6.99
CA ILE A 117 -10.06 19.69 -5.90
C ILE A 117 -10.80 19.08 -4.70
N GLN A 118 -11.90 18.38 -4.94
CA GLN A 118 -12.69 17.76 -3.87
C GLN A 118 -11.90 16.66 -3.16
N ILE A 119 -11.19 15.80 -3.92
CA ILE A 119 -10.34 14.74 -3.35
C ILE A 119 -9.18 15.37 -2.58
N ALA A 120 -8.50 16.37 -3.15
CA ALA A 120 -7.40 17.06 -2.46
C ALA A 120 -7.86 17.76 -1.16
N SER A 121 -9.11 18.28 -1.13
CA SER A 121 -9.72 18.85 0.08
C SER A 121 -9.97 17.78 1.16
N ALA A 122 -10.43 16.60 0.78
CA ALA A 122 -10.55 15.46 1.69
C ALA A 122 -9.18 15.05 2.26
N LEU A 123 -8.17 14.95 1.40
CA LEU A 123 -6.79 14.62 1.80
C LEU A 123 -6.19 15.70 2.69
N GLU A 124 -6.47 16.98 2.46
CA GLU A 124 -5.99 18.06 3.33
C GLU A 124 -6.49 17.89 4.78
N VAL A 125 -7.77 17.55 4.94
CA VAL A 125 -8.35 17.32 6.28
C VAL A 125 -7.75 16.07 6.91
N ALA A 126 -7.60 14.96 6.17
CA ALA A 126 -7.00 13.75 6.68
C ALA A 126 -5.54 13.96 7.11
N HIS A 127 -4.72 14.60 6.27
CA HIS A 127 -3.31 14.86 6.55
C HIS A 127 -3.10 15.81 7.74
N LYS A 128 -3.96 16.82 7.92
CA LYS A 128 -3.95 17.68 9.12
C LYS A 128 -4.25 16.92 10.40
N ASN A 129 -4.97 15.79 10.32
CA ASN A 129 -5.21 14.88 11.43
C ASN A 129 -4.20 13.72 11.51
N ASN A 130 -3.06 13.81 10.79
CA ASN A 130 -2.03 12.79 10.69
C ASN A 130 -2.52 11.43 10.15
N ILE A 131 -3.57 11.44 9.32
CA ILE A 131 -4.13 10.27 8.68
C ILE A 131 -3.74 10.30 7.21
N VAL A 132 -3.06 9.24 6.75
CA VAL A 132 -2.67 9.03 5.36
C VAL A 132 -3.56 7.96 4.77
N HIS A 133 -4.11 8.19 3.57
CA HIS A 133 -5.07 7.27 2.94
C HIS A 133 -4.42 5.99 2.40
N ARG A 134 -3.28 6.08 1.72
CA ARG A 134 -2.45 4.98 1.19
C ARG A 134 -3.05 4.12 0.08
N ASP A 135 -4.30 4.35 -0.30
CA ASP A 135 -4.98 3.61 -1.38
C ASP A 135 -5.89 4.52 -2.22
N ILE A 136 -5.40 5.73 -2.56
CA ILE A 136 -6.12 6.65 -3.46
C ILE A 136 -6.13 6.04 -4.85
N LYS A 137 -7.35 5.75 -5.34
CA LYS A 137 -7.61 5.19 -6.67
C LYS A 137 -9.07 5.44 -7.07
N PRO A 138 -9.44 5.39 -8.35
CA PRO A 138 -10.81 5.68 -8.79
C PRO A 138 -11.88 4.76 -8.18
N HIS A 139 -11.53 3.53 -7.81
CA HIS A 139 -12.45 2.60 -7.13
C HIS A 139 -12.87 3.07 -5.72
N ASN A 140 -12.01 3.84 -5.04
CA ASN A 140 -12.24 4.34 -3.69
C ASN A 140 -12.78 5.78 -3.68
N ILE A 141 -13.29 6.25 -4.81
CA ILE A 141 -13.89 7.59 -4.97
C ILE A 141 -15.28 7.37 -5.57
N ILE A 142 -16.32 7.72 -4.84
CA ILE A 142 -17.71 7.63 -5.30
C ILE A 142 -18.16 9.04 -5.69
N ILE A 143 -18.74 9.17 -6.86
CA ILE A 143 -19.30 10.42 -7.38
C ILE A 143 -20.82 10.33 -7.25
N THR A 144 -21.41 11.24 -6.48
CA THR A 144 -22.87 11.33 -6.34
C THR A 144 -23.50 11.90 -7.61
N GLU A 145 -24.84 11.75 -7.75
CA GLU A 145 -25.60 12.32 -8.87
C GLU A 145 -25.43 13.85 -8.96
N ASP A 146 -25.22 14.53 -7.82
CA ASP A 146 -24.97 15.98 -7.75
C ASP A 146 -23.51 16.35 -8.05
N GLY A 147 -22.65 15.39 -8.43
CA GLY A 147 -21.23 15.62 -8.77
C GLY A 147 -20.32 15.84 -7.57
N ILE A 148 -20.71 15.38 -6.37
CA ILE A 148 -19.88 15.44 -5.18
C ILE A 148 -19.01 14.18 -5.11
N ALA A 149 -17.69 14.36 -5.04
CA ALA A 149 -16.75 13.27 -4.81
C ALA A 149 -16.69 12.91 -3.33
N LYS A 150 -16.83 11.63 -3.01
CA LYS A 150 -16.71 11.04 -1.68
C LYS A 150 -15.57 10.03 -1.67
N VAL A 151 -14.53 10.31 -0.87
CA VAL A 151 -13.40 9.40 -0.66
C VAL A 151 -13.81 8.38 0.40
N THR A 152 -13.63 7.10 0.09
CA THR A 152 -13.93 5.96 0.97
C THR A 152 -12.69 5.10 1.19
N ASP A 153 -12.75 4.18 2.16
CA ASP A 153 -11.72 3.17 2.41
C ASP A 153 -10.33 3.75 2.69
N PHE A 154 -10.21 4.55 3.76
CA PHE A 154 -8.92 5.04 4.26
C PHE A 154 -8.02 3.86 4.65
N GLY A 155 -7.07 3.52 3.77
CA GLY A 155 -6.30 2.26 3.74
C GLY A 155 -5.19 2.16 4.79
N ILE A 156 -5.48 2.35 6.08
CA ILE A 156 -4.50 2.22 7.17
C ILE A 156 -3.99 0.78 7.28
N ALA A 157 -4.73 -0.17 6.73
CA ALA A 157 -4.41 -1.60 6.74
C ALA A 157 -3.15 -2.00 5.95
N LYS A 158 -2.63 -1.15 5.05
CA LYS A 158 -1.44 -1.47 4.22
C LYS A 158 -0.09 -1.04 4.82
N ALA A 159 -0.08 -0.52 6.05
CA ALA A 159 1.08 0.21 6.57
C ALA A 159 2.19 -0.61 7.22
N VAL A 160 2.04 -1.87 7.54
CA VAL A 160 3.01 -2.59 8.42
C VAL A 160 3.18 -4.08 8.09
N SER A 161 3.19 -4.50 6.86
CA SER A 161 3.77 -5.81 6.58
C SER A 161 4.83 -5.68 5.50
N ASN A 162 6.09 -5.83 5.91
CA ASN A 162 7.25 -6.05 5.03
C ASN A 162 7.19 -7.39 4.29
N SER A 163 6.04 -8.03 4.26
CA SER A 163 5.83 -9.28 3.53
C SER A 163 5.15 -9.00 2.20
N THR A 164 5.99 -8.81 1.20
CA THR A 164 5.81 -9.20 -0.21
C THR A 164 4.52 -8.72 -0.91
N ILE A 165 4.72 -7.92 -1.95
CA ILE A 165 3.78 -7.64 -3.05
C ILE A 165 3.07 -8.92 -3.58
N THR A 166 3.55 -10.10 -3.23
CA THR A 166 3.10 -11.41 -3.71
C THR A 166 2.21 -12.22 -2.77
N ALA A 167 2.14 -11.93 -1.46
CA ALA A 167 1.53 -12.86 -0.51
C ALA A 167 0.01 -12.76 -0.32
N PHE A 168 -0.63 -11.61 -0.58
CA PHE A 168 -2.09 -11.49 -0.44
C PHE A 168 -2.65 -10.65 -1.58
N GLY A 169 -3.31 -11.31 -2.54
CA GLY A 169 -4.37 -10.80 -3.41
C GLY A 169 -4.59 -9.29 -3.45
N THR A 170 -3.52 -8.48 -3.54
CA THR A 170 -3.68 -7.11 -3.97
C THR A 170 -4.39 -7.21 -5.30
N THR A 171 -5.65 -6.80 -5.32
CA THR A 171 -6.44 -6.72 -6.53
C THR A 171 -5.52 -6.14 -7.59
N ILE A 172 -5.23 -6.89 -8.63
CA ILE A 172 -4.24 -6.61 -9.69
C ILE A 172 -4.27 -5.14 -10.15
N GLY A 173 -5.40 -4.46 -10.01
CA GLY A 173 -5.60 -3.05 -10.35
C GLY A 173 -4.99 -2.00 -9.41
N SER A 174 -4.70 -2.29 -8.13
CA SER A 174 -4.24 -1.25 -7.17
C SER A 174 -2.81 -0.77 -7.42
N VAL A 175 -1.95 -1.60 -8.00
CA VAL A 175 -0.52 -1.30 -8.24
C VAL A 175 -0.35 -0.13 -9.21
N HIS A 176 -1.31 0.12 -10.11
CA HIS A 176 -1.28 1.24 -11.07
C HIS A 176 -1.28 2.63 -10.43
N TYR A 177 -1.63 2.73 -9.14
CA TYR A 177 -1.73 3.99 -8.40
C TYR A 177 -0.68 4.13 -7.30
N PHE A 178 0.26 3.17 -7.19
CA PHE A 178 1.29 3.19 -6.17
C PHE A 178 2.28 4.32 -6.39
N SER A 179 2.63 5.01 -5.32
CA SER A 179 3.76 5.93 -5.34
C SER A 179 5.08 5.16 -5.44
N PRO A 180 6.17 5.77 -5.91
CA PRO A 180 7.49 5.13 -5.97
C PRO A 180 7.96 4.53 -4.64
N GLU A 181 7.72 5.23 -3.52
CA GLU A 181 8.04 4.77 -2.18
C GLU A 181 7.15 3.60 -1.74
N HIS A 182 5.85 3.60 -2.12
CA HIS A 182 4.95 2.48 -1.87
C HIS A 182 5.38 1.24 -2.67
N ALA A 183 5.74 1.43 -3.95
CA ALA A 183 6.22 0.35 -4.82
C ALA A 183 7.52 -0.29 -4.32
N ARG A 184 8.36 0.45 -3.57
CA ARG A 184 9.58 -0.05 -2.91
C ARG A 184 9.32 -0.76 -1.58
N GLY A 185 8.07 -0.81 -1.09
CA GLY A 185 7.77 -1.28 0.26
C GLY A 185 8.20 -0.32 1.37
N GLY A 186 8.51 0.93 1.03
CA GLY A 186 8.95 1.97 1.95
C GLY A 186 7.81 2.65 2.71
N TYR A 187 8.18 3.55 3.62
CA TYR A 187 7.22 4.34 4.38
C TYR A 187 6.42 5.27 3.47
N THR A 188 5.10 5.18 3.54
CA THR A 188 4.16 6.05 2.81
C THR A 188 3.65 7.17 3.71
N ASP A 189 3.74 8.40 3.21
CA ASP A 189 3.29 9.61 3.88
C ASP A 189 2.21 10.36 3.08
N ALA A 190 1.88 11.57 3.50
CA ALA A 190 0.92 12.44 2.80
C ALA A 190 1.28 12.67 1.32
N LYS A 191 2.58 12.71 0.96
CA LYS A 191 3.03 12.92 -0.42
C LYS A 191 2.76 11.71 -1.31
N SER A 192 2.65 10.51 -0.72
CA SER A 192 2.24 9.29 -1.42
C SER A 192 0.80 9.40 -1.95
N ASP A 193 -0.13 9.94 -1.13
CA ASP A 193 -1.50 10.18 -1.55
C ASP A 193 -1.59 11.21 -2.69
N LEU A 194 -0.74 12.27 -2.63
CA LEU A 194 -0.70 13.30 -3.67
C LEU A 194 -0.16 12.76 -5.01
N TYR A 195 0.79 11.82 -4.96
CA TYR A 195 1.23 11.09 -6.15
C TYR A 195 0.07 10.27 -6.74
N SER A 196 -0.60 9.49 -5.90
CA SER A 196 -1.75 8.67 -6.33
C SER A 196 -2.88 9.52 -6.90
N LEU A 197 -3.15 10.71 -6.33
CA LEU A 197 -4.09 11.68 -6.91
C LEU A 197 -3.61 12.18 -8.28
N GLY A 198 -2.32 12.41 -8.45
CA GLY A 198 -1.73 12.72 -9.77
C GLY A 198 -2.00 11.64 -10.80
N VAL A 199 -1.88 10.36 -10.42
CA VAL A 199 -2.21 9.21 -11.28
C VAL A 199 -3.70 9.16 -11.61
N VAL A 200 -4.58 9.40 -10.64
CA VAL A 200 -6.04 9.49 -10.86
C VAL A 200 -6.39 10.61 -11.83
N MET A 201 -5.78 11.79 -11.67
CA MET A 201 -5.95 12.91 -12.62
C MET A 201 -5.48 12.56 -14.03
N TYR A 202 -4.33 11.85 -14.12
CA TYR A 202 -3.81 11.38 -15.40
C TYR A 202 -4.83 10.47 -16.10
N GLU A 203 -5.37 9.48 -15.38
CA GLU A 203 -6.35 8.53 -15.93
C GLU A 203 -7.66 9.22 -16.34
N MET A 204 -8.22 10.10 -15.49
CA MET A 204 -9.42 10.88 -15.85
C MET A 204 -9.26 11.64 -17.18
N LEU A 205 -8.10 12.23 -17.41
CA LEU A 205 -7.85 13.13 -18.53
C LEU A 205 -7.34 12.45 -19.80
N THR A 206 -6.82 11.22 -19.68
CA THR A 206 -6.26 10.46 -20.82
C THR A 206 -7.00 9.16 -21.11
N GLY A 207 -7.94 8.74 -20.25
CA GLY A 207 -8.66 7.46 -20.33
C GLY A 207 -7.78 6.23 -20.06
N ARG A 208 -6.53 6.42 -19.61
CA ARG A 208 -5.60 5.32 -19.34
C ARG A 208 -4.63 5.64 -18.19
N VAL A 209 -4.17 4.63 -17.52
CA VAL A 209 -3.13 4.75 -16.49
C VAL A 209 -1.78 5.16 -17.10
N PRO A 210 -0.91 5.88 -16.36
CA PRO A 210 0.40 6.33 -16.88
C PRO A 210 1.37 5.19 -17.15
N PHE A 211 1.26 4.10 -16.38
CA PHE A 211 2.11 2.92 -16.48
C PHE A 211 1.25 1.65 -16.47
N ASP A 212 1.51 0.79 -17.45
CA ASP A 212 0.87 -0.51 -17.59
C ASP A 212 1.90 -1.55 -18.05
N ALA A 213 1.75 -2.79 -17.60
CA ALA A 213 2.60 -3.92 -17.96
C ALA A 213 1.92 -5.25 -17.60
N ASP A 214 2.48 -6.37 -18.10
CA ASP A 214 1.92 -7.71 -17.92
C ASP A 214 1.92 -8.21 -16.47
N THR A 215 2.79 -7.66 -15.63
CA THR A 215 2.90 -8.07 -14.22
C THR A 215 2.82 -6.89 -13.25
N PRO A 216 2.24 -7.07 -12.05
CA PRO A 216 2.23 -6.04 -11.01
C PRO A 216 3.64 -5.53 -10.65
N VAL A 217 4.64 -6.40 -10.65
CA VAL A 217 6.04 -6.04 -10.37
C VAL A 217 6.58 -5.10 -11.45
N SER A 218 6.31 -5.38 -12.72
CA SER A 218 6.72 -4.52 -13.83
C SER A 218 6.06 -3.13 -13.76
N ILE A 219 4.79 -3.07 -13.36
CA ILE A 219 4.07 -1.79 -13.13
C ILE A 219 4.74 -1.01 -11.99
N ALA A 220 5.03 -1.68 -10.87
CA ALA A 220 5.72 -1.08 -9.73
C ALA A 220 7.10 -0.51 -10.12
N LEU A 221 7.89 -1.26 -10.91
CA LEU A 221 9.18 -0.80 -11.42
C LEU A 221 9.05 0.45 -12.30
N LYS A 222 8.03 0.53 -13.15
CA LYS A 222 7.76 1.73 -13.94
C LYS A 222 7.42 2.94 -13.05
N HIS A 223 6.62 2.76 -12.00
CA HIS A 223 6.37 3.82 -11.02
C HIS A 223 7.66 4.31 -10.34
N MET A 224 8.63 3.43 -10.11
CA MET A 224 9.91 3.80 -9.50
C MET A 224 10.88 4.50 -10.46
N GLN A 225 10.90 4.10 -11.73
CA GLN A 225 12.00 4.43 -12.65
C GLN A 225 11.57 5.25 -13.87
N GLU A 226 10.38 5.01 -14.42
CA GLU A 226 9.98 5.62 -15.69
C GLU A 226 9.27 6.97 -15.46
N LYS A 227 9.56 7.94 -16.34
CA LYS A 227 8.76 9.17 -16.44
C LYS A 227 7.49 8.88 -17.25
N PRO A 228 6.31 9.33 -16.79
CA PRO A 228 5.10 9.18 -17.58
C PRO A 228 5.16 10.04 -18.84
N VAL A 229 4.45 9.61 -19.88
CA VAL A 229 4.18 10.47 -21.03
C VAL A 229 3.37 11.66 -20.54
N GLU A 230 3.74 12.87 -20.94
CA GLU A 230 2.97 14.07 -20.56
C GLU A 230 1.50 13.97 -21.02
N PRO A 231 0.51 14.15 -20.13
CA PRO A 231 -0.90 14.05 -20.46
C PRO A 231 -1.32 14.86 -21.69
N ILE A 232 -0.79 16.08 -21.83
CA ILE A 232 -1.07 16.97 -22.95
C ILE A 232 -0.65 16.39 -24.33
N LYS A 233 0.34 15.50 -24.37
CA LYS A 233 0.75 14.80 -25.60
C LYS A 233 -0.25 13.73 -26.03
N LEU A 234 -1.05 13.23 -25.10
CA LEU A 234 -2.08 12.22 -25.34
C LEU A 234 -3.44 12.86 -25.62
N ASN A 235 -3.74 13.92 -24.92
CA ASN A 235 -4.96 14.69 -25.04
C ASN A 235 -4.62 16.19 -25.10
N PRO A 236 -4.52 16.78 -26.30
CA PRO A 236 -4.19 18.21 -26.49
C PRO A 236 -5.22 19.19 -25.91
N SER A 237 -6.40 18.72 -25.47
CA SER A 237 -7.39 19.58 -24.82
C SER A 237 -7.06 19.87 -23.34
N ILE A 238 -6.03 19.23 -22.80
CA ILE A 238 -5.58 19.45 -21.43
C ILE A 238 -4.82 20.77 -21.36
N PRO A 239 -5.22 21.71 -20.47
CA PRO A 239 -4.50 22.96 -20.29
C PRO A 239 -3.08 22.76 -19.80
N TYR A 240 -2.19 23.70 -20.15
CA TYR A 240 -0.77 23.63 -19.78
C TYR A 240 -0.54 23.56 -18.26
N SER A 241 -1.27 24.37 -17.47
CA SER A 241 -1.16 24.35 -16.01
C SER A 241 -1.59 23.00 -15.41
N VAL A 242 -2.66 22.39 -15.94
CA VAL A 242 -3.15 21.08 -15.50
C VAL A 242 -2.14 19.98 -15.79
N ASN A 243 -1.54 19.99 -17.00
CA ASN A 243 -0.45 19.09 -17.35
C ASN A 243 0.71 19.22 -16.36
N LYS A 244 1.14 20.45 -16.03
CA LYS A 244 2.21 20.69 -15.06
C LYS A 244 1.87 20.22 -13.64
N ILE A 245 0.63 20.41 -13.20
CA ILE A 245 0.17 19.92 -11.89
C ILE A 245 0.30 18.40 -11.80
N ILE A 246 -0.16 17.67 -12.82
CA ILE A 246 -0.07 16.22 -12.88
C ILE A 246 1.39 15.78 -12.87
N MET A 247 2.22 16.37 -13.71
CA MET A 247 3.65 16.02 -13.77
C MET A 247 4.38 16.28 -12.46
N LYS A 248 4.09 17.43 -11.78
CA LYS A 248 4.63 17.73 -10.45
C LYS A 248 4.14 16.74 -9.38
N ALA A 249 2.86 16.39 -9.38
CA ALA A 249 2.31 15.39 -8.45
C ALA A 249 2.98 14.03 -8.63
N MET A 250 3.34 13.66 -9.88
CA MET A 250 3.95 12.39 -10.23
C MET A 250 5.49 12.40 -10.23
N GLU A 251 6.14 13.45 -9.69
CA GLU A 251 7.59 13.46 -9.52
C GLU A 251 8.05 12.31 -8.61
N LYS A 252 9.19 11.69 -8.98
CA LYS A 252 9.73 10.54 -8.26
C LYS A 252 10.44 10.96 -6.98
N ASP A 253 11.11 12.12 -7.01
CA ASP A 253 11.73 12.73 -5.84
C ASP A 253 10.65 13.40 -4.98
N LEU A 254 10.56 13.00 -3.70
CA LEU A 254 9.64 13.55 -2.71
C LEU A 254 9.81 15.07 -2.49
N ASN A 255 11.03 15.60 -2.74
CA ASN A 255 11.31 17.04 -2.56
C ASN A 255 10.83 17.89 -3.74
N LEU A 256 10.71 17.29 -4.93
CA LEU A 256 10.21 17.95 -6.15
C LEU A 256 8.70 17.86 -6.30
N ARG A 257 8.06 16.96 -5.54
CA ARG A 257 6.62 16.74 -5.50
C ARG A 257 5.91 17.81 -4.68
N TYR A 258 4.61 17.86 -4.71
CA TYR A 258 3.81 18.66 -3.76
C TYR A 258 4.12 18.27 -2.33
N GLN A 259 4.40 19.28 -1.49
CA GLN A 259 4.77 19.04 -0.09
C GLN A 259 3.55 18.88 0.82
N SER A 260 2.37 19.36 0.39
CA SER A 260 1.10 19.23 1.11
C SER A 260 -0.08 19.27 0.16
N ALA A 261 -1.24 18.73 0.62
CA ALA A 261 -2.50 18.86 -0.09
C ALA A 261 -2.93 20.34 -0.25
N THR A 262 -2.60 21.20 0.72
CA THR A 262 -2.84 22.67 0.66
C THR A 262 -2.10 23.30 -0.51
N GLU A 263 -0.83 22.91 -0.76
CA GLU A 263 -0.05 23.40 -1.90
C GLU A 263 -0.70 22.96 -3.22
N MET A 264 -1.06 21.69 -3.33
CA MET A 264 -1.71 21.15 -4.52
C MET A 264 -3.08 21.81 -4.77
N LEU A 265 -3.89 22.02 -3.74
CA LEU A 265 -5.18 22.71 -3.82
C LEU A 265 -5.04 24.14 -4.36
N LYS A 266 -4.00 24.86 -3.95
CA LYS A 266 -3.72 26.20 -4.45
C LYS A 266 -3.50 26.20 -5.96
N ASP A 267 -2.68 25.30 -6.46
CA ASP A 267 -2.38 25.19 -7.89
C ASP A 267 -3.60 24.70 -8.69
N LEU A 268 -4.36 23.71 -8.17
CA LEU A 268 -5.60 23.24 -8.78
C LEU A 268 -6.64 24.38 -8.93
N ASN A 269 -6.85 25.18 -7.88
CA ASN A 269 -7.75 26.32 -7.92
C ASN A 269 -7.25 27.45 -8.84
N MET A 270 -5.94 27.63 -8.96
CA MET A 270 -5.36 28.59 -9.89
C MET A 270 -5.56 28.13 -11.35
N ALA A 271 -5.42 26.82 -11.63
CA ALA A 271 -5.64 26.26 -12.98
C ALA A 271 -7.07 26.43 -13.48
N LEU A 272 -8.08 26.50 -12.60
CA LEU A 272 -9.46 26.86 -13.01
C LEU A 272 -9.57 28.31 -13.49
N LYS A 273 -8.74 29.23 -12.96
CA LYS A 273 -8.76 30.65 -13.26
C LYS A 273 -7.85 31.01 -14.43
N ASP A 274 -6.68 30.38 -14.49
CA ASP A 274 -5.66 30.59 -15.51
C ASP A 274 -5.16 29.23 -16.03
N PRO A 275 -5.92 28.60 -16.96
CA PRO A 275 -5.62 27.26 -17.45
C PRO A 275 -4.26 27.14 -18.15
N ASP A 276 -3.82 28.19 -18.85
CA ASP A 276 -2.57 28.19 -19.62
C ASP A 276 -1.42 28.90 -18.89
N GLY A 277 -1.65 29.28 -17.63
CA GLY A 277 -0.66 29.98 -16.80
C GLY A 277 0.53 29.09 -16.41
N ASP A 278 1.70 29.71 -16.26
CA ASP A 278 2.96 29.08 -15.82
C ASP A 278 3.28 29.37 -14.34
N PHE A 279 2.34 29.09 -13.47
CA PHE A 279 2.46 29.34 -12.02
C PHE A 279 2.89 28.13 -11.21
N VAL A 280 2.86 26.94 -11.79
CA VAL A 280 3.27 25.70 -11.11
C VAL A 280 4.79 25.65 -10.98
N LYS A 281 5.29 25.86 -9.75
CA LYS A 281 6.72 25.84 -9.48
C LYS A 281 7.26 24.41 -9.54
N THR A 282 8.15 24.15 -10.47
CA THR A 282 8.96 22.94 -10.56
C THR A 282 10.41 23.33 -10.28
N SER A 283 11.06 22.67 -9.33
CA SER A 283 12.36 23.07 -8.76
C SER A 283 13.56 23.13 -9.72
N SER A 284 13.40 23.01 -11.02
CA SER A 284 14.49 23.05 -11.98
C SER A 284 14.92 24.47 -12.41
N ASN A 285 14.18 25.54 -12.06
CA ASN A 285 14.48 26.89 -12.57
C ASN A 285 14.51 28.02 -11.54
N ASP A 286 14.19 27.81 -10.26
CA ASP A 286 14.03 28.91 -9.30
C ASP A 286 15.22 29.19 -8.36
N MET A 287 16.41 28.68 -8.64
CA MET A 287 17.63 29.12 -7.93
C MET A 287 18.15 30.48 -8.44
N ALA A 288 17.44 31.15 -9.35
CA ALA A 288 17.92 32.38 -10.01
C ALA A 288 17.13 33.67 -9.63
N TYR A 289 16.19 33.63 -8.71
CA TYR A 289 15.51 34.87 -8.27
C TYR A 289 15.75 35.11 -6.79
N THR A 290 16.71 35.95 -6.52
CA THR A 290 16.94 36.65 -5.24
C THR A 290 15.64 37.31 -4.79
N GLN A 291 15.16 36.98 -3.61
CA GLN A 291 14.07 37.71 -2.96
C GLN A 291 14.45 39.19 -2.81
N ARG A 292 13.76 40.04 -3.53
CA ARG A 292 13.75 41.48 -3.29
C ARG A 292 13.02 41.71 -1.97
N ILE A 293 13.77 41.98 -0.92
CA ILE A 293 13.22 42.48 0.35
C ILE A 293 12.65 43.85 0.05
N GLU A 294 11.33 44.00 0.09
CA GLU A 294 10.69 45.30 0.10
C GLU A 294 11.04 45.97 1.40
N THR A 295 11.77 47.08 1.29
CA THR A 295 12.09 47.99 2.39
C THR A 295 10.79 48.67 2.85
N ILE A 296 10.45 48.47 4.09
CA ILE A 296 9.39 49.22 4.78
C ILE A 296 9.87 50.67 4.94
N PRO A 297 9.06 51.70 4.56
CA PRO A 297 9.45 53.06 4.77
C PRO A 297 9.37 53.43 6.26
N GLU A 298 10.48 53.95 6.79
CA GLU A 298 10.47 54.65 8.04
C GLU A 298 9.60 55.91 7.93
N SER A 299 8.62 56.03 8.78
CA SER A 299 8.07 57.34 9.15
C SER A 299 7.65 57.36 10.63
N ALA A 300 8.45 58.12 11.36
CA ALA A 300 8.11 59.00 12.45
C ALA A 300 7.24 58.50 13.63
N THR A 301 7.81 58.45 14.80
CA THR A 301 7.36 59.43 15.81
C THR A 301 8.37 59.54 16.97
N ASN A 302 8.86 60.75 17.18
CA ASN A 302 9.48 61.23 18.40
C ASN A 302 8.51 61.13 19.59
N GLN A 303 8.99 60.76 20.76
CA GLN A 303 8.80 61.55 21.99
C GLN A 303 9.56 61.00 23.19
N ASN A 304 10.47 61.85 23.63
CA ASN A 304 10.94 62.09 24.99
C ASN A 304 10.42 61.25 26.17
N ARG A 305 11.35 60.77 26.99
CA ARG A 305 11.44 61.20 28.40
C ARG A 305 12.78 60.89 29.06
N ASN A 306 13.38 61.92 29.58
CA ASN A 306 14.48 61.96 30.55
C ASN A 306 14.19 61.08 31.77
N THR A 307 15.18 60.52 32.38
CA THR A 307 15.63 60.82 33.73
C THR A 307 16.98 60.18 34.05
N GLU A 308 17.86 61.00 34.55
CA GLU A 308 19.07 60.86 35.34
C GLU A 308 19.20 59.60 36.19
N GLU A 309 20.39 59.06 36.40
CA GLU A 309 21.42 59.52 37.37
C GLU A 309 22.65 58.60 37.35
N ASN A 310 23.79 59.26 37.27
CA ASN A 310 25.04 59.08 38.03
C ASN A 310 25.56 57.72 38.50
N LYS A 311 26.77 57.35 38.09
CA LYS A 311 28.02 57.51 38.88
C LYS A 311 29.24 56.95 38.16
N LYS A 312 30.20 57.86 38.10
CA LYS A 312 31.66 57.69 38.09
C LYS A 312 32.24 56.30 38.19
N ASP A 313 33.14 55.98 37.26
CA ASP A 313 34.52 55.78 37.69
C ASP A 313 35.54 55.97 36.54
N THR A 314 36.55 56.65 36.94
CA THR A 314 37.76 57.04 36.21
C THR A 314 38.68 55.87 35.96
N LYS A 315 39.31 55.78 34.76
CA LYS A 315 40.76 55.84 34.62
C LYS A 315 41.31 55.40 33.24
N LYS A 316 42.30 56.18 32.87
CA LYS A 316 43.34 55.98 31.87
C LYS A 316 42.96 56.23 30.42
N LYS A 317 43.07 57.49 30.02
CA LYS A 317 43.31 57.88 28.64
C LYS A 317 44.66 57.27 28.18
N GLY A 318 44.58 56.23 27.35
CA GLY A 318 45.75 55.57 26.80
C GLY A 318 46.53 56.48 25.82
N LYS A 319 47.82 56.35 25.82
CA LYS A 319 48.79 57.06 24.97
C LYS A 319 48.43 57.09 23.47
N LEU A 320 47.57 56.19 23.00
CA LEU A 320 47.07 56.13 21.63
C LEU A 320 46.18 57.30 21.26
N LYS A 321 45.33 57.78 22.20
CA LYS A 321 44.39 58.89 21.93
C LYS A 321 45.14 60.21 21.69
N GLN A 322 46.27 60.43 22.38
CA GLN A 322 47.12 61.60 22.26
C GLN A 322 47.93 61.60 20.95
N TYR A 323 48.31 60.40 20.41
CA TYR A 323 48.98 60.24 19.14
C TYR A 323 48.07 60.56 17.95
N PHE A 324 46.81 60.13 18.02
CA PHE A 324 45.81 60.39 16.98
C PHE A 324 45.25 61.82 16.98
N GLU A 325 45.37 62.56 18.05
CA GLU A 325 45.01 64.01 18.09
C GLU A 325 46.05 64.88 17.37
N LYS A 326 47.30 64.45 17.31
CA LYS A 326 48.39 65.16 16.61
C LYS A 326 48.45 64.88 15.11
N HIS A 327 47.85 63.78 14.62
CA HIS A 327 47.91 63.37 13.21
C HIS A 327 46.50 62.99 12.67
N PRO A 328 45.65 63.98 12.33
CA PRO A 328 44.29 63.73 11.88
C PRO A 328 44.21 62.89 10.59
N ALA A 329 45.20 62.98 9.69
CA ALA A 329 45.25 62.18 8.48
C ALA A 329 45.45 60.66 8.75
N MET A 330 46.14 60.32 9.85
CA MET A 330 46.33 58.94 10.26
C MET A 330 45.02 58.27 10.78
N LYS A 331 44.10 59.06 11.38
CA LYS A 331 42.75 58.57 11.75
C LYS A 331 41.95 58.18 10.53
N VAL A 332 42.01 59.00 9.47
CA VAL A 332 41.29 58.74 8.22
C VAL A 332 41.85 57.48 7.55
N VAL A 333 43.17 57.32 7.50
CA VAL A 333 43.83 56.13 6.95
C VAL A 333 43.44 54.85 7.73
N LEU A 334 43.43 54.94 9.08
CA LEU A 334 43.04 53.80 9.92
C LEU A 334 41.57 53.43 9.74
N ILE A 335 40.67 54.41 9.60
CA ILE A 335 39.24 54.20 9.34
C ILE A 335 39.05 53.55 7.96
N ILE A 336 39.74 54.03 6.93
CA ILE A 336 39.68 53.42 5.59
C ILE A 336 40.20 51.97 5.62
N LEU A 337 41.29 51.75 6.36
CA LEU A 337 41.87 50.39 6.49
C LEU A 337 40.93 49.46 7.25
N LEU A 338 40.22 49.94 8.28
CA LEU A 338 39.15 49.19 8.99
C LEU A 338 37.93 48.91 8.09
N ILE A 339 37.52 49.89 7.28
CA ILE A 339 36.41 49.76 6.35
C ILE A 339 36.73 48.69 5.27
N ILE A 340 37.95 48.52 4.90
CA ILE A 340 38.39 47.48 3.94
C ILE A 340 38.61 46.12 4.66
N LEU A 341 39.22 46.12 5.84
CA LEU A 341 39.61 44.90 6.56
C LEU A 341 38.41 44.14 7.16
N ILE A 342 37.43 44.87 7.69
CA ILE A 342 36.25 44.26 8.30
C ILE A 342 35.43 43.44 7.28
N PRO A 343 35.06 43.95 6.09
CA PRO A 343 34.40 43.15 5.06
C PRO A 343 35.22 41.93 4.61
N VAL A 344 36.54 42.05 4.52
CA VAL A 344 37.43 40.93 4.16
C VAL A 344 37.42 39.84 5.24
N ILE A 345 37.51 40.24 6.52
CA ILE A 345 37.44 39.28 7.65
C ILE A 345 36.05 38.63 7.72
N VAL A 346 34.99 39.41 7.52
CA VAL A 346 33.62 38.88 7.47
C VAL A 346 33.44 37.92 6.31
N PHE A 347 33.95 38.25 5.12
CA PHE A 347 33.90 37.39 3.94
C PHE A 347 34.62 36.07 4.17
N PHE A 348 35.88 36.10 4.65
CA PHE A 348 36.63 34.88 4.94
C PHE A 348 36.06 34.12 6.17
N GLY A 349 35.54 34.83 7.18
CA GLY A 349 34.88 34.22 8.31
C GLY A 349 33.57 33.51 7.92
N THR A 350 32.74 34.12 7.09
CA THR A 350 31.51 33.49 6.56
C THR A 350 31.83 32.32 5.63
N GLN A 351 32.85 32.42 4.79
CA GLN A 351 33.35 31.29 3.96
C GLN A 351 33.86 30.14 4.83
N ALA A 352 34.59 30.42 5.90
CA ALA A 352 35.04 29.40 6.84
C ALA A 352 33.89 28.71 7.57
N ILE A 353 32.90 29.47 8.04
CA ILE A 353 31.69 28.93 8.72
C ILE A 353 30.85 28.12 7.75
N LEU A 354 30.66 28.58 6.52
CA LEU A 354 29.91 27.85 5.47
C LEU A 354 30.62 26.55 5.05
N ASN A 355 31.93 26.45 5.19
CA ASN A 355 32.72 25.24 4.85
C ASN A 355 32.82 24.25 6.03
N ILE A 356 32.67 24.69 7.28
CA ILE A 356 32.77 23.83 8.48
C ILE A 356 31.54 22.87 8.61
N GLY A 357 30.41 23.13 7.91
CA GLY A 357 29.20 22.30 7.94
C GLY A 357 28.94 21.48 6.68
N ARG A 358 29.80 21.54 5.65
CA ARG A 358 29.58 20.77 4.41
C ARG A 358 30.12 19.36 4.56
N VAL A 359 29.24 18.41 4.82
CA VAL A 359 29.51 16.97 4.65
C VAL A 359 29.78 16.75 3.15
N LYS A 360 30.90 16.12 2.81
CA LYS A 360 31.28 15.87 1.41
C LYS A 360 30.31 14.86 0.79
N ASP A 361 30.04 15.05 -0.49
CA ASP A 361 29.36 14.05 -1.29
C ASP A 361 30.38 12.99 -1.72
N VAL A 362 30.02 11.71 -1.56
CA VAL A 362 30.80 10.55 -1.97
C VAL A 362 29.98 9.73 -2.97
N ALA A 363 30.63 9.17 -3.97
CA ALA A 363 29.96 8.30 -4.93
C ALA A 363 29.42 7.06 -4.21
N LEU A 364 28.15 6.69 -4.47
CA LEU A 364 27.57 5.46 -3.94
C LEU A 364 28.12 4.25 -4.69
N PRO A 365 28.83 3.32 -4.02
CA PRO A 365 29.30 2.10 -4.67
C PRO A 365 28.15 1.12 -4.94
N ASN A 366 28.37 0.19 -5.87
CA ASN A 366 27.47 -0.95 -6.05
C ASN A 366 27.92 -2.09 -5.14
N PHE A 367 27.09 -2.43 -4.15
CA PHE A 367 27.32 -3.52 -3.20
C PHE A 367 26.65 -4.84 -3.62
N VAL A 368 25.73 -4.81 -4.59
CA VAL A 368 24.97 -5.99 -5.01
C VAL A 368 25.91 -7.07 -5.56
N ASN A 369 25.67 -8.32 -5.21
CA ASN A 369 26.48 -9.51 -5.49
C ASN A 369 27.85 -9.57 -4.80
N MET A 370 28.20 -8.59 -3.93
CA MET A 370 29.40 -8.66 -3.10
C MET A 370 29.17 -9.55 -1.88
N THR A 371 30.21 -10.14 -1.36
CA THR A 371 30.19 -10.76 -0.04
C THR A 371 30.11 -9.68 1.04
N ARG A 372 29.70 -10.06 2.24
CA ARG A 372 29.65 -9.14 3.40
C ARG A 372 30.99 -8.45 3.64
N GLU A 373 32.10 -9.20 3.57
CA GLU A 373 33.44 -8.67 3.82
C GLU A 373 33.87 -7.65 2.76
N GLU A 374 33.59 -7.93 1.48
CA GLU A 374 33.86 -7.01 0.37
C GLU A 374 33.05 -5.71 0.51
N ALA A 375 31.76 -5.83 0.86
CA ALA A 375 30.89 -4.68 1.08
C ALA A 375 31.36 -3.81 2.26
N GLU A 376 31.74 -4.41 3.39
CA GLU A 376 32.27 -3.70 4.56
C GLU A 376 33.58 -2.96 4.26
N ASN A 377 34.47 -3.57 3.47
CA ASN A 377 35.72 -2.95 3.06
C ASN A 377 35.46 -1.76 2.12
N LEU A 378 34.62 -1.94 1.12
CA LEU A 378 34.27 -0.89 0.15
C LEU A 378 33.54 0.29 0.83
N ALA A 379 32.69 0.01 1.81
CA ALA A 379 32.01 1.04 2.59
C ALA A 379 32.99 1.88 3.43
N LYS A 380 34.01 1.23 4.05
CA LYS A 380 35.06 1.93 4.78
C LYS A 380 35.88 2.86 3.87
N GLU A 381 36.26 2.38 2.68
CA GLU A 381 36.96 3.19 1.70
C GLU A 381 36.14 4.40 1.23
N SER A 382 34.85 4.17 1.03
CA SER A 382 33.86 5.19 0.62
C SER A 382 33.34 6.04 1.77
N LYS A 383 33.78 5.78 3.02
CA LYS A 383 33.34 6.46 4.24
C LYS A 383 31.82 6.42 4.43
N LEU A 384 31.24 5.27 4.20
CA LEU A 384 29.82 4.98 4.39
C LEU A 384 29.61 4.06 5.59
N VAL A 385 28.42 4.08 6.18
CA VAL A 385 28.00 3.20 7.26
C VAL A 385 27.06 2.16 6.68
N LEU A 386 27.26 0.87 7.02
CA LEU A 386 26.37 -0.20 6.58
C LEU A 386 25.43 -0.64 7.69
N GLU A 387 24.17 -0.87 7.33
CA GLU A 387 23.18 -1.59 8.12
C GLU A 387 22.82 -2.85 7.33
N ILE A 388 23.24 -4.04 7.82
CA ILE A 388 23.08 -5.30 7.09
C ILE A 388 22.02 -6.16 7.79
N THR A 389 20.96 -6.51 7.04
CA THR A 389 19.96 -7.50 7.43
C THR A 389 20.14 -8.77 6.61
N GLU A 390 19.58 -9.89 7.06
CA GLU A 390 19.69 -11.16 6.38
C GLU A 390 18.30 -11.70 6.03
N GLU A 391 18.08 -12.03 4.76
CA GLU A 391 16.81 -12.55 4.27
C GLU A 391 17.05 -13.70 3.27
N TYR A 392 16.08 -14.60 3.12
CA TYR A 392 16.11 -15.60 2.08
C TYR A 392 15.90 -14.94 0.71
N ASN A 393 16.67 -15.36 -0.28
CA ASN A 393 16.59 -14.84 -1.64
C ASN A 393 17.02 -15.93 -2.63
N SER A 394 16.11 -16.31 -3.54
CA SER A 394 16.35 -17.35 -4.55
C SER A 394 17.24 -16.91 -5.72
N ASP A 395 17.33 -15.58 -5.96
CA ASP A 395 18.03 -15.03 -7.13
C ASP A 395 19.50 -14.77 -6.85
N VAL A 396 19.90 -14.74 -5.57
CA VAL A 396 21.25 -14.42 -5.14
C VAL A 396 21.78 -15.49 -4.17
N GLU A 397 22.98 -16.00 -4.46
CA GLU A 397 23.66 -17.00 -3.63
C GLU A 397 23.76 -16.60 -2.16
N ALA A 398 23.67 -17.58 -1.27
CA ALA A 398 23.84 -17.35 0.18
C ALA A 398 25.20 -16.67 0.48
N GLY A 399 25.16 -15.65 1.34
CA GLY A 399 26.33 -14.89 1.75
C GLY A 399 26.70 -13.71 0.83
N LYS A 400 25.91 -13.43 -0.19
CA LYS A 400 26.07 -12.26 -1.06
C LYS A 400 24.98 -11.22 -0.83
N ILE A 401 25.29 -9.97 -1.07
CA ILE A 401 24.32 -8.85 -0.97
C ILE A 401 23.31 -8.96 -2.11
N ALA A 402 22.06 -9.14 -1.75
CA ALA A 402 20.95 -9.22 -2.69
C ALA A 402 20.36 -7.85 -3.03
N ILE A 403 20.25 -6.97 -2.02
CA ILE A 403 19.59 -5.66 -2.16
C ILE A 403 20.44 -4.61 -1.47
N GLN A 404 20.55 -3.42 -2.07
CA GLN A 404 21.07 -2.22 -1.41
C GLN A 404 20.07 -1.07 -1.47
N ASP A 405 20.00 -0.28 -0.41
CA ASP A 405 19.19 0.93 -0.31
C ASP A 405 20.03 2.09 0.26
N PRO A 406 20.19 3.20 -0.47
CA PRO A 406 19.63 3.47 -1.79
C PRO A 406 20.24 2.59 -2.91
N PRO A 407 19.48 2.29 -3.99
CA PRO A 407 19.95 1.46 -5.08
C PRO A 407 21.13 2.12 -5.82
N TYR A 408 22.03 1.29 -6.34
CA TYR A 408 23.15 1.80 -7.16
C TYR A 408 22.63 2.43 -8.46
N LEU A 409 23.06 3.67 -8.69
CA LEU A 409 22.87 4.37 -9.96
C LEU A 409 24.19 5.04 -10.33
N GLU A 410 24.61 4.90 -11.58
CA GLU A 410 25.87 5.52 -12.06
C GLU A 410 25.83 7.04 -11.87
N GLY A 411 26.86 7.58 -11.21
CA GLY A 411 26.95 9.00 -10.89
C GLY A 411 26.13 9.47 -9.68
N TYR A 412 25.42 8.58 -9.00
CA TYR A 412 24.68 8.93 -7.77
C TYR A 412 25.66 9.12 -6.60
N THR A 413 25.43 10.19 -5.83
CA THR A 413 26.27 10.54 -4.67
C THR A 413 25.42 10.60 -3.40
N VAL A 414 26.00 10.18 -2.29
CA VAL A 414 25.43 10.28 -0.94
C VAL A 414 26.37 11.10 -0.05
N LYS A 415 25.88 11.56 1.09
CA LYS A 415 26.73 12.27 2.06
C LYS A 415 27.69 11.31 2.74
N GLU A 416 28.93 11.76 3.00
CA GLU A 416 29.92 11.05 3.83
C GLU A 416 29.27 10.68 5.18
N ASN A 417 29.44 9.43 5.65
CA ASN A 417 28.82 8.82 6.81
C ASN A 417 27.30 8.55 6.67
N SER A 418 26.72 8.59 5.47
CA SER A 418 25.36 8.10 5.27
C SER A 418 25.27 6.59 5.52
N THR A 419 24.16 6.15 6.08
CA THR A 419 23.87 4.73 6.28
C THR A 419 23.29 4.14 5.00
N ILE A 420 23.87 3.06 4.53
CA ILE A 420 23.42 2.25 3.40
C ILE A 420 22.87 0.94 3.96
N LYS A 421 21.64 0.63 3.63
CA LYS A 421 21.02 -0.63 4.04
C LYS A 421 21.31 -1.70 3.01
N LEU A 422 21.75 -2.85 3.47
CA LEU A 422 22.07 -4.00 2.65
C LEU A 422 21.31 -5.21 3.15
N VAL A 423 20.79 -6.00 2.22
CA VAL A 423 20.18 -7.31 2.51
C VAL A 423 21.14 -8.40 2.05
N LEU A 424 21.63 -9.18 2.98
CA LEU A 424 22.47 -10.35 2.72
C LEU A 424 21.58 -11.55 2.45
N SER A 425 21.79 -12.24 1.32
CA SER A 425 21.04 -13.44 0.96
C SER A 425 21.41 -14.61 1.88
N LYS A 426 20.41 -15.31 2.38
CA LYS A 426 20.51 -16.65 3.00
C LYS A 426 20.41 -17.79 1.99
N GLY A 427 20.27 -17.48 0.70
CA GLY A 427 19.94 -18.43 -0.35
C GLY A 427 18.45 -18.76 -0.41
N GLU A 428 18.12 -19.87 -1.05
CA GLU A 428 16.75 -20.37 -1.16
C GLU A 428 16.21 -20.84 0.21
N ASN A 429 14.93 -20.62 0.46
CA ASN A 429 14.27 -21.08 1.68
C ASN A 429 13.69 -22.48 1.48
N ILE A 430 14.58 -23.47 1.33
CA ILE A 430 14.23 -24.86 1.04
C ILE A 430 13.84 -25.61 2.31
N ARG A 431 12.78 -26.43 2.22
CA ARG A 431 12.29 -27.35 3.24
C ARG A 431 12.22 -28.77 2.66
N LYS A 432 12.44 -29.78 3.48
CA LYS A 432 12.24 -31.17 3.09
C LYS A 432 10.83 -31.61 3.40
N VAL A 433 10.20 -32.29 2.45
CA VAL A 433 8.87 -32.87 2.62
C VAL A 433 8.94 -33.98 3.68
N PRO A 434 8.19 -33.88 4.79
CA PRO A 434 8.19 -34.91 5.82
C PRO A 434 7.48 -36.17 5.32
N LYS A 435 7.87 -37.32 5.87
CA LYS A 435 7.18 -38.58 5.56
C LYS A 435 5.91 -38.68 6.39
N VAL A 436 4.76 -38.53 5.74
CA VAL A 436 3.45 -38.57 6.42
C VAL A 436 2.58 -39.77 6.03
N THR A 437 3.04 -40.62 5.11
CA THR A 437 2.33 -41.85 4.69
C THR A 437 2.16 -42.77 5.89
N GLY A 438 0.94 -43.22 6.16
CA GLY A 438 0.58 -44.10 7.28
C GLY A 438 0.35 -43.40 8.62
N MET A 439 0.46 -42.06 8.68
CA MET A 439 0.05 -41.25 9.82
C MET A 439 -1.46 -40.99 9.78
N THR A 440 -2.03 -40.62 10.92
CA THR A 440 -3.37 -40.04 10.94
C THR A 440 -3.36 -38.69 10.21
N LYS A 441 -4.55 -38.25 9.73
CA LYS A 441 -4.70 -36.95 9.05
C LYS A 441 -4.11 -35.81 9.88
N ASP A 442 -4.41 -35.76 11.18
CA ASP A 442 -4.00 -34.64 12.06
C ASP A 442 -2.49 -34.65 12.33
N GLU A 443 -1.90 -35.83 12.54
CA GLU A 443 -0.44 -35.98 12.68
C GLU A 443 0.30 -35.57 11.41
N ALA A 444 -0.24 -35.94 10.23
CA ALA A 444 0.33 -35.57 8.94
C ALA A 444 0.30 -34.04 8.73
N ILE A 445 -0.82 -33.40 9.01
CA ILE A 445 -0.98 -31.94 8.94
C ILE A 445 0.05 -31.26 9.86
N GLN A 446 0.12 -31.66 11.11
CA GLN A 446 1.07 -31.09 12.08
C GLN A 446 2.53 -31.27 11.63
N SER A 447 2.86 -32.42 11.03
CA SER A 447 4.22 -32.68 10.53
C SER A 447 4.58 -31.77 9.35
N ILE A 448 3.65 -31.54 8.43
CA ILE A 448 3.84 -30.67 7.27
C ILE A 448 3.97 -29.20 7.71
N GLU A 449 3.11 -28.74 8.62
CA GLU A 449 3.14 -27.37 9.13
C GLU A 449 4.41 -27.09 9.94
N THR A 450 4.95 -28.08 10.65
CA THR A 450 6.22 -27.96 11.39
C THR A 450 7.40 -27.64 10.47
N GLU A 451 7.36 -28.12 9.23
CA GLU A 451 8.36 -27.84 8.21
C GLU A 451 8.04 -26.55 7.41
N GLU A 452 7.12 -25.71 7.90
CA GLU A 452 6.68 -24.47 7.24
C GLU A 452 6.14 -24.69 5.81
N LEU A 453 5.57 -25.88 5.53
CA LEU A 453 4.90 -26.23 4.28
C LEU A 453 3.38 -26.13 4.45
N LYS A 454 2.66 -25.96 3.34
CA LYS A 454 1.20 -26.03 3.30
C LYS A 454 0.74 -27.44 2.95
N TYR A 455 -0.51 -27.75 3.25
CA TYR A 455 -1.12 -29.03 2.92
C TYR A 455 -2.42 -28.87 2.14
N GLU A 456 -2.73 -29.89 1.34
CA GLU A 456 -4.03 -30.09 0.70
C GLU A 456 -4.50 -31.50 0.99
N VAL A 457 -5.69 -31.67 1.57
CA VAL A 457 -6.26 -32.98 1.90
C VAL A 457 -7.19 -33.42 0.79
N ILE A 458 -6.93 -34.61 0.25
CA ILE A 458 -7.73 -35.26 -0.79
C ILE A 458 -8.25 -36.59 -0.21
N GLU A 459 -9.56 -36.78 -0.19
CA GLU A 459 -10.16 -38.01 0.27
C GLU A 459 -10.15 -39.06 -0.84
N GLU A 460 -9.67 -40.28 -0.51
CA GLU A 460 -9.57 -41.40 -1.44
C GLU A 460 -10.02 -42.70 -0.76
N ALA A 461 -10.87 -43.50 -1.43
CA ALA A 461 -11.32 -44.78 -0.88
C ALA A 461 -10.20 -45.83 -0.94
N SER A 462 -9.94 -46.56 0.14
CA SER A 462 -8.93 -47.59 0.21
C SER A 462 -9.44 -48.81 0.96
N SER A 463 -9.20 -49.99 0.38
CA SER A 463 -9.44 -51.27 1.07
C SER A 463 -8.24 -51.78 1.88
N LYS A 464 -7.09 -51.11 1.78
CA LYS A 464 -5.83 -51.50 2.41
C LYS A 464 -5.44 -50.61 3.59
N VAL A 465 -5.94 -49.37 3.63
CA VAL A 465 -5.63 -48.37 4.63
C VAL A 465 -6.90 -48.01 5.37
N GLU A 466 -6.88 -48.01 6.70
CA GLU A 466 -8.02 -47.64 7.54
C GLU A 466 -8.46 -46.20 7.29
N ALA A 467 -9.75 -45.93 7.50
CA ALA A 467 -10.30 -44.57 7.38
C ALA A 467 -9.57 -43.60 8.33
N GLY A 468 -9.22 -42.41 7.82
CA GLY A 468 -8.54 -41.37 8.56
C GLY A 468 -7.00 -41.40 8.49
N TYR A 469 -6.41 -42.42 7.83
CA TYR A 469 -4.96 -42.52 7.64
C TYR A 469 -4.53 -42.10 6.24
N VAL A 470 -3.31 -41.56 6.12
CA VAL A 470 -2.73 -41.12 4.84
C VAL A 470 -2.29 -42.31 4.01
N ILE A 471 -2.85 -42.46 2.81
CA ILE A 471 -2.52 -43.52 1.84
C ILE A 471 -1.20 -43.22 1.13
N ARG A 472 -1.06 -41.96 0.67
CA ARG A 472 0.09 -41.48 -0.10
C ARG A 472 0.16 -39.96 0.00
N GLN A 473 1.30 -39.41 -0.36
CA GLN A 473 1.56 -37.96 -0.41
C GLN A 473 2.17 -37.58 -1.76
N ASP A 474 2.09 -36.32 -2.11
CA ASP A 474 2.67 -35.72 -3.32
C ASP A 474 3.06 -34.26 -3.00
N PRO A 475 4.35 -33.87 -3.05
CA PRO A 475 5.54 -34.69 -3.43
C PRO A 475 5.91 -35.79 -2.43
N ASP A 476 6.81 -36.66 -2.87
CA ASP A 476 7.32 -37.74 -2.03
C ASP A 476 8.13 -37.23 -0.82
N ALA A 477 8.28 -38.08 0.20
CA ALA A 477 9.09 -37.76 1.36
C ALA A 477 10.56 -37.49 0.96
N ASP A 478 11.21 -36.55 1.67
CA ASP A 478 12.58 -36.07 1.44
C ASP A 478 12.80 -35.25 0.17
N GLU A 479 11.77 -35.01 -0.65
CA GLU A 479 11.86 -34.03 -1.73
C GLU A 479 12.00 -32.60 -1.18
N GLU A 480 12.63 -31.73 -1.96
CA GLU A 480 12.89 -30.33 -1.58
C GLU A 480 11.82 -29.41 -2.17
N LEU A 481 11.17 -28.63 -1.31
CA LEU A 481 10.19 -27.60 -1.65
C LEU A 481 10.60 -26.26 -1.06
N ASN A 482 10.16 -25.19 -1.68
CA ASN A 482 10.26 -23.89 -1.04
C ASN A 482 9.30 -23.77 0.13
N ALA A 483 9.70 -23.08 1.20
CA ALA A 483 8.82 -22.81 2.33
C ALA A 483 7.50 -22.18 1.86
N GLY A 484 6.38 -22.71 2.38
CA GLY A 484 5.03 -22.30 2.00
C GLY A 484 4.47 -22.98 0.73
N GLU A 485 5.20 -23.87 0.06
CA GLU A 485 4.65 -24.74 -0.98
C GLU A 485 3.75 -25.83 -0.39
N THR A 486 2.91 -26.44 -1.24
CA THR A 486 1.83 -27.31 -0.79
C THR A 486 2.16 -28.78 -1.01
N VAL A 487 2.01 -29.59 0.04
CA VAL A 487 2.05 -31.06 0.01
C VAL A 487 0.62 -31.59 -0.02
N LYS A 488 0.30 -32.39 -1.02
CA LYS A 488 -0.99 -33.09 -1.11
C LYS A 488 -0.92 -34.39 -0.32
N ILE A 489 -1.89 -34.59 0.55
CA ILE A 489 -2.06 -35.85 1.29
C ILE A 489 -3.38 -36.51 0.91
N TYR A 490 -3.30 -37.80 0.57
CA TYR A 490 -4.46 -38.60 0.20
C TYR A 490 -4.86 -39.43 1.41
N VAL A 491 -6.03 -39.09 2.00
CA VAL A 491 -6.51 -39.69 3.24
C VAL A 491 -7.60 -40.71 2.95
N SER A 492 -7.45 -41.91 3.53
CA SER A 492 -8.40 -43.00 3.33
C SER A 492 -9.78 -42.68 3.91
N THR A 493 -10.83 -42.91 3.13
CA THR A 493 -12.22 -42.96 3.60
C THR A 493 -12.65 -44.37 3.99
N GLY A 494 -11.72 -45.34 3.91
CA GLY A 494 -12.03 -46.74 4.10
C GLY A 494 -12.61 -47.40 2.83
N ILE A 495 -13.29 -48.53 3.02
CA ILE A 495 -13.92 -49.25 1.93
C ILE A 495 -15.13 -48.45 1.44
N LYS A 496 -15.21 -48.25 0.12
CA LYS A 496 -16.37 -47.60 -0.50
C LYS A 496 -17.61 -48.47 -0.26
N GLN A 497 -18.49 -48.03 0.62
CA GLN A 497 -19.77 -48.68 0.83
C GLN A 497 -20.76 -48.19 -0.24
N ILE A 498 -21.45 -49.15 -0.88
CA ILE A 498 -22.54 -48.90 -1.82
C ILE A 498 -23.81 -49.35 -1.14
N THR A 499 -24.80 -48.46 -1.05
CA THR A 499 -26.12 -48.85 -0.52
C THR A 499 -26.79 -49.79 -1.49
N MET A 500 -27.26 -50.92 -0.94
CA MET A 500 -28.03 -51.90 -1.71
C MET A 500 -29.45 -51.33 -1.97
N GLU A 501 -29.87 -51.45 -3.21
CA GLU A 501 -31.21 -51.03 -3.62
C GLU A 501 -32.20 -52.20 -3.47
N TYR A 502 -33.42 -51.90 -3.00
CA TYR A 502 -34.43 -52.90 -2.77
C TYR A 502 -35.14 -53.27 -4.09
N VAL A 503 -34.90 -54.49 -4.60
CA VAL A 503 -35.40 -54.94 -5.89
C VAL A 503 -36.42 -56.08 -5.82
N ILE A 504 -36.90 -56.43 -4.59
CA ILE A 504 -37.95 -57.47 -4.44
C ILE A 504 -39.24 -56.96 -5.04
N GLY A 505 -39.85 -57.79 -5.90
CA GLY A 505 -41.06 -57.44 -6.63
C GLY A 505 -40.82 -56.89 -8.04
N GLU A 506 -39.60 -56.57 -8.40
CA GLU A 506 -39.24 -56.14 -9.75
C GLU A 506 -39.12 -57.34 -10.70
N LYS A 507 -39.11 -57.06 -12.01
CA LYS A 507 -38.76 -58.08 -13.02
C LYS A 507 -37.24 -58.31 -13.04
N GLU A 508 -36.80 -59.54 -13.27
CA GLU A 508 -35.39 -59.98 -13.28
C GLU A 508 -34.50 -59.07 -14.11
N GLU A 509 -34.91 -58.67 -15.33
CA GLU A 509 -34.12 -57.80 -16.20
C GLU A 509 -33.86 -56.42 -15.55
N ASN A 510 -34.89 -55.83 -14.95
CA ASN A 510 -34.75 -54.51 -14.29
C ASN A 510 -33.88 -54.65 -13.05
N ALA A 511 -34.14 -55.60 -12.18
CA ALA A 511 -33.35 -55.86 -10.99
C ALA A 511 -31.88 -56.12 -11.31
N LYS A 512 -31.59 -56.94 -12.32
CA LYS A 512 -30.20 -57.17 -12.82
C LYS A 512 -29.54 -55.89 -13.30
N LYS A 513 -30.25 -55.10 -14.10
CA LYS A 513 -29.73 -53.82 -14.63
C LYS A 513 -29.40 -52.85 -13.50
N THR A 514 -30.34 -52.61 -12.60
CA THR A 514 -30.17 -51.72 -11.45
C THR A 514 -28.99 -52.11 -10.57
N LEU A 515 -28.88 -53.39 -10.19
CA LEU A 515 -27.81 -53.86 -9.33
C LEU A 515 -26.43 -53.88 -10.04
N THR A 516 -26.39 -54.15 -11.34
CA THR A 516 -25.16 -54.09 -12.11
C THR A 516 -24.67 -52.65 -12.31
N GLU A 517 -25.59 -51.70 -12.54
CA GLU A 517 -25.27 -50.28 -12.64
C GLU A 517 -24.69 -49.72 -11.32
N LEU A 518 -25.14 -50.28 -10.18
CA LEU A 518 -24.58 -49.97 -8.86
C LEU A 518 -23.23 -50.67 -8.59
N GLY A 519 -22.76 -51.53 -9.50
CA GLY A 519 -21.49 -52.23 -9.39
C GLY A 519 -21.53 -53.57 -8.66
N PHE A 520 -22.71 -54.14 -8.42
CA PHE A 520 -22.83 -55.48 -7.83
C PHE A 520 -22.74 -56.57 -8.87
N GLU A 521 -22.13 -57.69 -8.50
CA GLU A 521 -22.20 -58.93 -9.28
C GLU A 521 -23.46 -59.69 -8.93
N VAL A 522 -24.36 -59.87 -9.90
CA VAL A 522 -25.71 -60.42 -9.67
C VAL A 522 -25.74 -61.90 -10.05
N LYS A 523 -26.00 -62.74 -9.05
CA LYS A 523 -26.26 -64.17 -9.25
C LYS A 523 -27.74 -64.45 -9.06
N VAL A 524 -28.39 -64.98 -10.12
CA VAL A 524 -29.83 -65.32 -10.08
C VAL A 524 -30.00 -66.77 -9.71
N VAL A 525 -30.93 -67.04 -8.80
CA VAL A 525 -31.36 -68.40 -8.44
C VAL A 525 -32.89 -68.42 -8.62
N TYR A 526 -33.38 -69.43 -9.37
CA TYR A 526 -34.79 -69.56 -9.65
C TYR A 526 -35.50 -70.44 -8.59
N GLU A 527 -36.66 -70.01 -8.15
CA GLU A 527 -37.51 -70.71 -7.20
C GLU A 527 -38.97 -70.68 -7.73
N GLU A 528 -39.72 -71.76 -7.60
CA GLU A 528 -41.13 -71.84 -8.05
C GLU A 528 -42.06 -71.19 -7.00
N ASP A 529 -42.84 -70.17 -7.43
CA ASP A 529 -43.87 -69.53 -6.61
C ASP A 529 -45.11 -69.26 -7.48
N MET A 530 -46.23 -70.02 -7.20
CA MET A 530 -47.47 -69.88 -7.95
C MET A 530 -48.25 -68.60 -7.66
N SER A 531 -47.81 -67.77 -6.70
CA SER A 531 -48.47 -66.52 -6.31
C SER A 531 -47.94 -65.29 -7.02
N LYS A 532 -46.86 -65.42 -7.79
CA LYS A 532 -46.16 -64.32 -8.47
C LYS A 532 -46.02 -64.60 -9.96
N ASP A 533 -45.92 -63.53 -10.76
CA ASP A 533 -45.65 -63.61 -12.19
C ASP A 533 -44.24 -64.08 -12.45
N ASP A 534 -44.06 -64.85 -13.55
CA ASP A 534 -42.75 -65.34 -14.02
C ASP A 534 -41.71 -64.22 -14.13
N GLY A 535 -40.49 -64.48 -13.65
CA GLY A 535 -39.37 -63.54 -13.65
C GLY A 535 -39.50 -62.41 -12.62
N THR A 536 -40.34 -62.55 -11.61
CA THR A 536 -40.40 -61.60 -10.50
C THR A 536 -39.43 -61.96 -9.39
N VAL A 537 -38.63 -61.00 -8.92
CA VAL A 537 -37.68 -61.20 -7.82
C VAL A 537 -38.44 -61.46 -6.51
N LEU A 538 -38.24 -62.62 -5.92
CA LEU A 538 -38.87 -63.04 -4.68
C LEU A 538 -38.09 -62.66 -3.43
N LYS A 539 -36.75 -62.71 -3.52
CA LYS A 539 -35.83 -62.47 -2.41
C LYS A 539 -34.53 -61.85 -2.93
N GLN A 540 -33.89 -61.03 -2.09
CA GLN A 540 -32.52 -60.61 -2.27
C GLN A 540 -31.68 -61.00 -1.06
N SER A 541 -30.37 -61.29 -1.27
CA SER A 541 -29.50 -61.84 -0.23
C SER A 541 -28.87 -60.78 0.67
N ILE A 542 -28.97 -59.47 0.30
CA ILE A 542 -28.51 -58.32 1.05
C ILE A 542 -29.70 -57.34 1.09
N ASP A 543 -30.09 -56.91 2.29
CA ASP A 543 -31.21 -56.01 2.51
C ASP A 543 -30.85 -54.54 2.25
#